data_9b17def853654de3def40356a9ec9143
#
_entry.id   9b17def853654de3def40356a9ec9143
#
_cell.length_a   1.000
_cell.length_b   1.000
_cell.length_c   1.000
_cell.angle_alpha   90.00
_cell.angle_beta   90.00
_cell.angle_gamma   90.00
#
_symmetry.space_group_name_H-M   'P 1'
#
loop_
_entity.id
_entity.type
_entity.pdbx_description
1 polymer ?
#
loop_
_entity_poly.entity_id
_entity_poly.type
_entity_poly.pdbx_seq_one_letter_code
_entity_poly.pdbx_strand_id
1 'polypeptide(L)'
;MIEFVFMLTRDDVTVGDATAAFRSVSGTGLRYVGFKDIGPPPAVLRDVADAAHEAGLEVMLEVVSVSREEELRSLRAAREIGVDWVLGGTHPHDGVEILDGVRYCPFAGTVEGHPSVLTGSSEEIAAHAAELAALPGVHGVDLLAYRHATEDPVALTRAVAAECPVIAAGSVRSLEQIAALEAAGAWGFTIGSAIFEGVLPGGPSVPAQIEAVLAA
;
A
#
# COMPACT_ATOMS: atom_id res chain seq x y z
N MET A 1 -6.95 16.59 -0.98
CA MET A 1 -6.99 15.54 -2.04
C MET A 1 -6.18 14.38 -1.53
N ILE A 2 -6.78 13.22 -1.45
CA ILE A 2 -6.15 11.99 -0.96
C ILE A 2 -5.19 11.41 -2.01
N GLU A 3 -4.03 10.88 -1.62
CA GLU A 3 -3.04 10.35 -2.55
C GLU A 3 -3.41 8.93 -3.02
N PHE A 4 -3.26 8.66 -4.30
CA PHE A 4 -3.56 7.36 -4.91
C PHE A 4 -2.29 6.59 -5.26
N VAL A 5 -2.19 5.35 -4.78
CA VAL A 5 -1.13 4.40 -5.11
C VAL A 5 -1.71 3.30 -5.99
N PHE A 6 -1.29 3.22 -7.25
CA PHE A 6 -1.66 2.10 -8.10
C PHE A 6 -0.76 0.89 -7.81
N MET A 7 -1.36 -0.17 -7.29
CA MET A 7 -0.64 -1.42 -7.01
C MET A 7 -0.66 -2.35 -8.23
N LEU A 8 0.51 -2.76 -8.68
CA LEU A 8 0.67 -3.75 -9.75
C LEU A 8 0.37 -5.18 -9.24
N THR A 9 -0.79 -5.32 -8.58
CA THR A 9 -1.16 -6.57 -7.89
C THR A 9 -2.56 -7.04 -8.27
N ARG A 10 -2.68 -8.35 -8.41
CA ARG A 10 -3.96 -9.07 -8.52
C ARG A 10 -3.94 -10.23 -7.53
N ASP A 11 -5.05 -10.46 -6.84
CA ASP A 11 -5.20 -11.55 -5.86
C ASP A 11 -4.06 -11.55 -4.81
N ASP A 12 -3.69 -10.36 -4.33
CA ASP A 12 -2.63 -10.12 -3.37
C ASP A 12 -1.20 -10.51 -3.81
N VAL A 13 -0.99 -10.74 -5.10
CA VAL A 13 0.31 -11.07 -5.68
C VAL A 13 0.66 -10.04 -6.76
N THR A 14 1.92 -9.65 -6.84
CA THR A 14 2.41 -8.79 -7.95
C THR A 14 2.26 -9.53 -9.27
N VAL A 15 1.68 -8.87 -10.28
CA VAL A 15 1.43 -9.48 -11.59
C VAL A 15 2.74 -9.85 -12.29
N GLY A 16 2.75 -10.97 -13.00
CA GLY A 16 3.96 -11.47 -13.65
C GLY A 16 4.51 -10.57 -14.76
N ASP A 17 3.64 -9.76 -15.38
CA ASP A 17 3.94 -8.78 -16.42
C ASP A 17 4.00 -7.33 -15.88
N ALA A 18 4.43 -7.15 -14.61
CA ALA A 18 4.45 -5.87 -13.90
C ALA A 18 5.08 -4.73 -14.71
N THR A 19 6.18 -4.99 -15.41
CA THR A 19 6.84 -3.98 -16.26
C THR A 19 5.94 -3.52 -17.42
N ALA A 20 5.22 -4.43 -18.06
CA ALA A 20 4.29 -4.10 -19.15
C ALA A 20 3.05 -3.37 -18.60
N ALA A 21 2.53 -3.81 -17.46
CA ALA A 21 1.42 -3.16 -16.78
C ALA A 21 1.78 -1.73 -16.38
N PHE A 22 2.94 -1.51 -15.78
CA PHE A 22 3.44 -0.16 -15.45
C PHE A 22 3.54 0.74 -16.69
N ARG A 23 4.20 0.25 -17.76
CA ARG A 23 4.36 1.04 -18.99
C ARG A 23 3.04 1.47 -19.61
N SER A 24 1.98 0.69 -19.46
CA SER A 24 0.66 1.04 -19.98
C SER A 24 0.03 2.24 -19.28
N VAL A 25 0.49 2.60 -18.08
CA VAL A 25 -0.09 3.63 -17.21
C VAL A 25 0.84 4.80 -16.91
N SER A 26 2.09 4.76 -17.31
CA SER A 26 3.09 5.79 -16.99
C SER A 26 2.74 7.19 -17.46
N GLY A 27 1.81 7.34 -18.41
CA GLY A 27 1.33 8.63 -18.94
C GLY A 27 0.03 9.16 -18.32
N THR A 28 -0.55 8.47 -17.33
CA THR A 28 -1.88 8.84 -16.77
C THR A 28 -1.87 9.96 -15.74
N GLY A 29 -0.70 10.43 -15.31
CA GLY A 29 -0.56 11.42 -14.25
C GLY A 29 -0.45 10.84 -12.84
N LEU A 30 -0.27 9.51 -12.71
CA LEU A 30 0.07 8.87 -11.44
C LEU A 30 1.31 9.50 -10.81
N ARG A 31 1.33 9.56 -9.48
CA ARG A 31 2.51 9.94 -8.69
C ARG A 31 3.14 8.74 -8.01
N TYR A 32 2.35 7.74 -7.68
CA TYR A 32 2.76 6.57 -6.92
C TYR A 32 2.37 5.28 -7.62
N VAL A 33 3.32 4.37 -7.72
CA VAL A 33 3.10 2.99 -8.15
C VAL A 33 3.66 2.05 -7.10
N GLY A 34 2.99 0.93 -6.89
CA GLY A 34 3.44 -0.04 -5.90
C GLY A 34 3.34 -1.48 -6.39
N PHE A 35 4.00 -2.36 -5.65
CA PHE A 35 3.94 -3.80 -5.82
C PHE A 35 4.12 -4.49 -4.47
N LYS A 36 3.90 -5.81 -4.42
CA LYS A 36 4.12 -6.63 -3.21
C LYS A 36 5.40 -7.43 -3.32
N ASP A 37 5.92 -7.85 -2.17
CA ASP A 37 7.10 -8.72 -2.05
C ASP A 37 6.84 -10.18 -2.51
N ILE A 38 5.62 -10.48 -2.93
CA ILE A 38 5.20 -11.79 -3.48
C ILE A 38 4.92 -11.64 -4.98
N GLY A 39 5.52 -12.53 -5.80
CA GLY A 39 5.34 -12.57 -7.24
C GLY A 39 6.67 -12.64 -7.99
N PRO A 40 6.95 -11.70 -8.91
CA PRO A 40 8.18 -11.68 -9.69
C PRO A 40 9.45 -11.56 -8.83
N PRO A 41 10.59 -12.06 -9.32
CA PRO A 41 11.85 -11.93 -8.59
C PRO A 41 12.30 -10.46 -8.46
N PRO A 42 13.13 -10.13 -7.45
CA PRO A 42 13.58 -8.75 -7.18
C PRO A 42 14.17 -8.01 -8.39
N ALA A 43 14.82 -8.72 -9.32
CA ALA A 43 15.36 -8.12 -10.52
C ALA A 43 14.27 -7.49 -11.42
N VAL A 44 13.13 -8.15 -11.56
CA VAL A 44 11.97 -7.60 -12.32
C VAL A 44 11.36 -6.41 -11.60
N LEU A 45 11.27 -6.46 -10.27
CA LEU A 45 10.75 -5.35 -9.46
C LEU A 45 11.68 -4.13 -9.54
N ARG A 46 12.99 -4.35 -9.63
CA ARG A 46 13.97 -3.28 -9.87
C ARG A 46 13.76 -2.62 -11.24
N ASP A 47 13.56 -3.41 -12.30
CA ASP A 47 13.28 -2.87 -13.65
C ASP A 47 12.01 -2.01 -13.65
N VAL A 48 11.00 -2.38 -12.84
CA VAL A 48 9.78 -1.57 -12.66
C VAL A 48 10.09 -0.28 -11.90
N ALA A 49 10.87 -0.36 -10.82
CA ALA A 49 11.24 0.79 -10.02
C ALA A 49 12.06 1.80 -10.83
N ASP A 50 13.06 1.34 -11.58
CA ASP A 50 13.89 2.19 -12.46
C ASP A 50 13.02 2.90 -13.51
N ALA A 51 12.12 2.17 -14.17
CA ALA A 51 11.21 2.75 -15.15
C ALA A 51 10.21 3.75 -14.53
N ALA A 52 9.77 3.52 -13.30
CA ALA A 52 8.90 4.45 -12.56
C ALA A 52 9.64 5.73 -12.20
N HIS A 53 10.87 5.63 -11.70
CA HIS A 53 11.71 6.78 -11.40
C HIS A 53 12.04 7.60 -12.66
N GLU A 54 12.35 6.95 -13.78
CA GLU A 54 12.55 7.62 -15.08
C GLU A 54 11.32 8.41 -15.53
N ALA A 55 10.11 7.92 -15.18
CA ALA A 55 8.84 8.60 -15.43
C ALA A 55 8.47 9.64 -14.36
N GLY A 56 9.29 9.82 -13.32
CA GLY A 56 9.08 10.79 -12.23
C GLY A 56 8.08 10.34 -11.15
N LEU A 57 7.81 9.03 -11.05
CA LEU A 57 6.95 8.48 -10.00
C LEU A 57 7.77 8.04 -8.79
N GLU A 58 7.13 8.02 -7.62
CA GLU A 58 7.64 7.34 -6.43
C GLU A 58 7.15 5.89 -6.39
N VAL A 59 7.99 5.00 -5.88
CA VAL A 59 7.77 3.55 -5.86
C VAL A 59 7.52 3.07 -4.44
N MET A 60 6.49 2.25 -4.26
CA MET A 60 6.14 1.64 -2.99
C MET A 60 6.23 0.11 -3.06
N LEU A 61 6.79 -0.52 -2.02
CA LEU A 61 6.73 -1.97 -1.85
C LEU A 61 5.92 -2.29 -0.60
N GLU A 62 4.85 -3.08 -0.73
CA GLU A 62 4.07 -3.59 0.39
C GLU A 62 4.59 -4.98 0.79
N VAL A 63 5.07 -5.09 2.03
CA VAL A 63 5.57 -6.33 2.61
C VAL A 63 4.43 -7.07 3.29
N VAL A 64 4.07 -8.22 2.75
CA VAL A 64 2.98 -9.08 3.23
C VAL A 64 3.46 -10.45 3.69
N SER A 65 4.76 -10.62 3.84
CA SER A 65 5.38 -11.84 4.36
C SER A 65 4.86 -12.17 5.77
N VAL A 66 4.57 -13.45 6.01
CA VAL A 66 3.93 -13.91 7.25
C VAL A 66 4.93 -14.36 8.34
N SER A 67 6.20 -14.45 8.03
CA SER A 67 7.26 -14.78 9.00
C SER A 67 8.28 -13.66 9.11
N ARG A 68 8.84 -13.47 10.31
CA ARG A 68 9.89 -12.47 10.54
C ARG A 68 11.08 -12.64 9.59
N GLU A 69 11.51 -13.87 9.33
CA GLU A 69 12.65 -14.13 8.44
C GLU A 69 12.38 -13.65 7.01
N GLU A 70 11.19 -13.95 6.47
CA GLU A 70 10.76 -13.51 5.15
C GLU A 70 10.60 -12.00 5.10
N GLU A 71 9.93 -11.40 6.09
CA GLU A 71 9.78 -9.95 6.20
C GLU A 71 11.14 -9.24 6.15
N LEU A 72 12.11 -9.65 6.98
CA LEU A 72 13.45 -9.05 6.98
C LEU A 72 14.19 -9.23 5.64
N ARG A 73 13.92 -10.32 4.92
CA ARG A 73 14.46 -10.53 3.57
C ARG A 73 13.83 -9.54 2.59
N SER A 74 12.52 -9.33 2.66
CA SER A 74 11.77 -8.40 1.82
C SER A 74 12.17 -6.93 2.09
N LEU A 75 12.37 -6.56 3.36
CA LEU A 75 12.86 -5.22 3.72
C LEU A 75 14.26 -4.92 3.15
N ARG A 76 15.17 -5.90 3.18
CA ARG A 76 16.50 -5.74 2.54
C ARG A 76 16.37 -5.65 1.02
N ALA A 77 15.51 -6.49 0.43
CA ALA A 77 15.24 -6.44 -1.02
C ALA A 77 14.65 -5.09 -1.44
N ALA A 78 13.77 -4.49 -0.64
CA ALA A 78 13.21 -3.16 -0.88
C ALA A 78 14.31 -2.09 -1.07
N ARG A 79 15.33 -2.08 -0.20
CA ARG A 79 16.49 -1.18 -0.32
C ARG A 79 17.31 -1.47 -1.59
N GLU A 80 17.52 -2.75 -1.90
CA GLU A 80 18.28 -3.14 -3.09
C GLU A 80 17.54 -2.81 -4.38
N ILE A 81 16.22 -2.90 -4.38
CA ILE A 81 15.34 -2.49 -5.49
C ILE A 81 15.39 -0.97 -5.65
N GLY A 82 15.52 -0.22 -4.56
CA GLY A 82 15.56 1.23 -4.56
C GLY A 82 14.17 1.87 -4.48
N VAL A 83 13.24 1.26 -3.73
CA VAL A 83 11.91 1.85 -3.53
C VAL A 83 11.97 3.08 -2.61
N ASP A 84 11.03 4.01 -2.78
CA ASP A 84 10.94 5.23 -1.97
C ASP A 84 10.19 5.00 -0.66
N TRP A 85 9.24 4.04 -0.66
CA TRP A 85 8.41 3.69 0.49
C TRP A 85 8.33 2.19 0.68
N VAL A 86 8.24 1.78 1.94
CA VAL A 86 7.82 0.44 2.32
C VAL A 86 6.53 0.53 3.13
N LEU A 87 5.53 -0.23 2.71
CA LEU A 87 4.26 -0.43 3.40
C LEU A 87 4.22 -1.81 4.02
N GLY A 88 3.43 -1.99 5.07
CA GLY A 88 3.24 -3.29 5.70
C GLY A 88 4.42 -3.76 6.56
N GLY A 89 4.45 -5.05 6.82
CA GLY A 89 5.35 -5.65 7.82
C GLY A 89 4.82 -5.50 9.25
N THR A 90 5.26 -6.40 10.11
CA THR A 90 4.79 -6.54 11.50
C THR A 90 5.92 -6.46 12.53
N HIS A 91 7.17 -6.22 12.09
CA HIS A 91 8.35 -6.08 12.93
C HIS A 91 8.97 -4.68 12.78
N PRO A 92 8.28 -3.62 13.26
CA PRO A 92 8.64 -2.23 12.97
C PRO A 92 10.03 -1.83 13.48
N HIS A 93 10.49 -2.39 14.60
CA HIS A 93 11.84 -2.11 15.12
C HIS A 93 12.94 -2.61 14.17
N ASP A 94 12.79 -3.81 13.62
CA ASP A 94 13.70 -4.31 12.59
C ASP A 94 13.59 -3.47 11.31
N GLY A 95 12.35 -3.07 10.96
CA GLY A 95 12.06 -2.28 9.78
C GLY A 95 12.80 -0.94 9.77
N VAL A 96 12.72 -0.17 10.85
CA VAL A 96 13.38 1.14 10.92
C VAL A 96 14.92 1.03 10.89
N GLU A 97 15.49 -0.06 11.41
CA GLU A 97 16.93 -0.30 11.34
C GLU A 97 17.39 -0.65 9.91
N ILE A 98 16.58 -1.46 9.19
CA ILE A 98 16.92 -1.91 7.83
C ILE A 98 16.66 -0.82 6.80
N LEU A 99 15.58 -0.04 6.95
CA LEU A 99 15.05 0.88 5.93
C LEU A 99 15.62 2.31 6.04
N ASP A 100 16.81 2.48 6.59
CA ASP A 100 17.45 3.80 6.70
C ASP A 100 17.40 4.56 5.35
N GLY A 101 16.75 5.74 5.36
CA GLY A 101 16.54 6.58 4.19
C GLY A 101 15.33 6.22 3.30
N VAL A 102 14.58 5.16 3.63
CA VAL A 102 13.32 4.78 2.95
C VAL A 102 12.15 5.15 3.87
N ARG A 103 11.08 5.72 3.32
CA ARG A 103 9.87 6.02 4.12
C ARG A 103 9.15 4.72 4.48
N TYR A 104 8.80 4.55 5.73
CA TYR A 104 8.23 3.32 6.24
C TYR A 104 6.88 3.54 6.91
N CYS A 105 5.89 2.73 6.52
CA CYS A 105 4.54 2.69 7.05
C CYS A 105 4.16 1.24 7.40
N PRO A 106 4.52 0.72 8.59
CA PRO A 106 4.18 -0.63 9.01
C PRO A 106 2.67 -0.84 9.15
N PHE A 107 2.21 -2.07 9.21
CA PHE A 107 0.81 -2.38 9.51
C PHE A 107 0.41 -1.92 10.91
N ALA A 108 -0.72 -1.19 11.00
CA ALA A 108 -1.38 -0.92 12.28
C ALA A 108 -2.34 -2.05 12.65
N GLY A 109 -2.35 -2.44 13.93
CA GLY A 109 -3.14 -3.55 14.44
C GLY A 109 -2.46 -4.91 14.25
N THR A 110 -3.21 -5.98 14.45
CA THR A 110 -2.73 -7.35 14.23
C THR A 110 -3.15 -7.81 12.84
N VAL A 111 -2.15 -8.11 11.99
CA VAL A 111 -2.37 -8.58 10.62
C VAL A 111 -1.91 -10.02 10.50
N GLU A 112 -2.77 -10.88 9.98
CA GLU A 112 -2.58 -12.31 9.89
C GLU A 112 -2.92 -12.86 8.50
N GLY A 113 -2.26 -13.95 8.13
CA GLY A 113 -2.58 -14.75 6.96
C GLY A 113 -2.19 -14.13 5.62
N HIS A 114 -2.52 -14.86 4.56
CA HIS A 114 -2.43 -14.43 3.17
C HIS A 114 -3.61 -15.01 2.38
N PRO A 115 -4.53 -14.18 1.87
CA PRO A 115 -4.59 -12.71 1.95
C PRO A 115 -4.60 -12.16 3.38
N SER A 116 -3.92 -11.04 3.59
CA SER A 116 -3.80 -10.41 4.91
C SER A 116 -5.16 -9.93 5.45
N VAL A 117 -5.45 -10.24 6.70
CA VAL A 117 -6.68 -9.84 7.43
C VAL A 117 -6.28 -9.04 8.66
N LEU A 118 -6.99 -7.94 8.93
CA LEU A 118 -6.80 -7.11 10.10
C LEU A 118 -7.73 -7.57 11.23
N THR A 119 -7.20 -7.66 12.45
CA THR A 119 -7.94 -8.02 13.67
C THR A 119 -7.61 -7.05 14.82
N GLY A 120 -8.44 -7.07 15.86
CA GLY A 120 -8.37 -6.18 17.02
C GLY A 120 -9.52 -5.18 17.03
N SER A 121 -9.75 -4.49 18.13
CA SER A 121 -10.74 -3.40 18.23
C SER A 121 -10.17 -2.10 17.62
N SER A 122 -11.04 -1.19 17.21
CA SER A 122 -10.63 0.13 16.72
C SER A 122 -9.75 0.88 17.71
N GLU A 123 -10.01 0.73 19.03
CA GLU A 123 -9.21 1.36 20.09
C GLU A 123 -7.79 0.77 20.16
N GLU A 124 -7.67 -0.57 20.09
CA GLU A 124 -6.37 -1.26 20.10
C GLU A 124 -5.54 -0.92 18.85
N ILE A 125 -6.19 -0.86 17.68
CA ILE A 125 -5.53 -0.53 16.42
C ILE A 125 -5.05 0.94 16.42
N ALA A 126 -5.86 1.88 16.90
CA ALA A 126 -5.47 3.29 17.01
C ALA A 126 -4.34 3.48 18.03
N ALA A 127 -4.39 2.80 19.18
CA ALA A 127 -3.32 2.84 20.16
C ALA A 127 -2.00 2.29 19.58
N HIS A 128 -2.05 1.16 18.86
CA HIS A 128 -0.87 0.62 18.17
C HIS A 128 -0.34 1.59 17.10
N ALA A 129 -1.21 2.27 16.34
CA ALA A 129 -0.79 3.29 15.37
C ALA A 129 -0.05 4.46 16.04
N ALA A 130 -0.51 4.91 17.21
CA ALA A 130 0.18 5.94 17.99
C ALA A 130 1.57 5.46 18.47
N GLU A 131 1.69 4.20 18.93
CA GLU A 131 2.97 3.60 19.30
C GLU A 131 3.94 3.53 18.11
N LEU A 132 3.44 3.10 16.94
CA LEU A 132 4.23 3.06 15.71
C LEU A 132 4.70 4.46 15.28
N ALA A 133 3.83 5.45 15.34
CA ALA A 133 4.15 6.84 14.98
C ALA A 133 5.22 7.46 15.89
N ALA A 134 5.36 6.96 17.12
CA ALA A 134 6.40 7.40 18.04
C ALA A 134 7.80 6.82 17.72
N LEU A 135 7.90 5.81 16.85
CA LEU A 135 9.18 5.23 16.45
C LEU A 135 9.88 6.11 15.41
N PRO A 136 11.11 6.57 15.68
CA PRO A 136 11.89 7.30 14.67
C PRO A 136 12.08 6.44 13.40
N GLY A 137 11.79 7.00 12.23
CA GLY A 137 11.87 6.29 10.96
C GLY A 137 10.53 5.73 10.46
N VAL A 138 9.47 5.78 11.28
CA VAL A 138 8.10 5.53 10.85
C VAL A 138 7.46 6.84 10.36
N HIS A 139 6.80 6.82 9.21
CA HIS A 139 6.25 7.98 8.53
C HIS A 139 4.71 8.01 8.51
N GLY A 140 4.09 6.95 8.96
CA GLY A 140 2.66 6.69 8.98
C GLY A 140 2.40 5.20 9.14
N VAL A 141 1.19 4.77 8.86
CA VAL A 141 0.81 3.35 8.93
C VAL A 141 0.09 2.88 7.68
N ASP A 142 0.26 1.60 7.39
CA ASP A 142 -0.55 0.85 6.42
C ASP A 142 -1.75 0.24 7.18
N LEU A 143 -2.96 0.55 6.74
CA LEU A 143 -4.19 0.15 7.42
C LEU A 143 -5.10 -0.67 6.51
N LEU A 144 -5.32 -1.94 6.86
CA LEU A 144 -6.20 -2.85 6.14
C LEU A 144 -7.68 -2.72 6.57
N ALA A 145 -8.21 -1.49 6.64
CA ALA A 145 -9.53 -1.20 7.20
C ALA A 145 -10.67 -1.99 6.54
N TYR A 146 -10.68 -2.10 5.21
CA TYR A 146 -11.69 -2.88 4.47
C TYR A 146 -11.46 -4.40 4.50
N ARG A 147 -10.44 -4.87 5.21
CA ARG A 147 -10.18 -6.30 5.48
C ARG A 147 -10.40 -6.67 6.94
N HIS A 148 -11.00 -5.78 7.72
CA HIS A 148 -11.45 -6.07 9.07
C HIS A 148 -12.84 -6.72 9.03
N ALA A 149 -13.07 -7.78 9.83
CA ALA A 149 -14.29 -8.56 9.74
C ALA A 149 -15.50 -7.88 10.37
N THR A 150 -15.32 -7.04 11.38
CA THR A 150 -16.40 -6.51 12.23
C THR A 150 -16.39 -5.00 12.41
N GLU A 151 -15.25 -4.34 12.35
CA GLU A 151 -15.16 -2.89 12.52
C GLU A 151 -15.66 -2.16 11.26
N ASP A 152 -16.30 -1.00 11.45
CA ASP A 152 -16.62 -0.12 10.33
C ASP A 152 -15.33 0.50 9.75
N PRO A 153 -15.01 0.28 8.48
CA PRO A 153 -13.72 0.70 7.91
C PRO A 153 -13.50 2.21 7.92
N VAL A 154 -14.57 3.00 7.80
CA VAL A 154 -14.48 4.47 7.80
C VAL A 154 -14.26 5.01 9.21
N ALA A 155 -14.96 4.45 10.20
CA ALA A 155 -14.78 4.81 11.60
C ALA A 155 -13.37 4.41 12.09
N LEU A 156 -12.92 3.20 11.73
CA LEU A 156 -11.58 2.72 12.04
C LEU A 156 -10.51 3.61 11.40
N THR A 157 -10.64 3.94 10.11
CA THR A 157 -9.70 4.83 9.43
C THR A 157 -9.63 6.19 10.11
N ARG A 158 -10.78 6.76 10.52
CA ARG A 158 -10.83 8.04 11.23
C ARG A 158 -10.14 7.98 12.59
N ALA A 159 -10.32 6.90 13.34
CA ALA A 159 -9.67 6.71 14.63
C ALA A 159 -8.15 6.66 14.49
N VAL A 160 -7.63 5.90 13.51
CA VAL A 160 -6.19 5.79 13.26
C VAL A 160 -5.61 7.08 12.66
N ALA A 161 -6.34 7.76 11.77
CA ALA A 161 -5.89 9.02 11.17
C ALA A 161 -5.81 10.19 12.17
N ALA A 162 -6.44 10.07 13.33
CA ALA A 162 -6.25 11.01 14.42
C ALA A 162 -4.88 10.89 15.09
N GLU A 163 -4.22 9.75 14.96
CA GLU A 163 -2.91 9.46 15.58
C GLU A 163 -1.74 9.72 14.62
N CYS A 164 -1.86 9.37 13.34
CA CYS A 164 -0.79 9.50 12.36
C CYS A 164 -1.30 9.45 10.90
N PRO A 165 -0.44 9.76 9.89
CA PRO A 165 -0.78 9.56 8.48
C PRO A 165 -1.14 8.10 8.18
N VAL A 166 -2.25 7.88 7.45
CA VAL A 166 -2.78 6.56 7.11
C VAL A 166 -2.76 6.35 5.61
N ILE A 167 -2.19 5.24 5.17
CA ILE A 167 -2.40 4.67 3.83
C ILE A 167 -3.41 3.54 3.99
N ALA A 168 -4.62 3.71 3.44
CA ALA A 168 -5.65 2.67 3.50
C ALA A 168 -5.42 1.65 2.39
N ALA A 169 -5.05 0.43 2.76
CA ALA A 169 -4.76 -0.65 1.82
C ALA A 169 -5.80 -1.78 1.89
N GLY A 170 -5.84 -2.55 0.82
CA GLY A 170 -6.68 -3.74 0.71
C GLY A 170 -8.16 -3.44 0.47
N SER A 171 -8.72 -4.09 -0.55
CA SER A 171 -10.15 -4.15 -0.85
C SER A 171 -10.86 -2.81 -1.15
N VAL A 172 -10.13 -1.73 -1.44
CA VAL A 172 -10.71 -0.49 -2.00
C VAL A 172 -11.08 -0.74 -3.46
N ARG A 173 -12.36 -0.49 -3.82
CA ARG A 173 -12.88 -0.86 -5.14
C ARG A 173 -14.01 0.03 -5.68
N SER A 174 -14.26 1.18 -5.07
CA SER A 174 -15.23 2.15 -5.58
C SER A 174 -14.84 3.60 -5.26
N LEU A 175 -15.35 4.55 -6.03
CA LEU A 175 -15.14 5.98 -5.78
C LEU A 175 -15.79 6.43 -4.47
N GLU A 176 -16.89 5.80 -4.05
CA GLU A 176 -17.55 6.08 -2.78
C GLU A 176 -16.64 5.70 -1.60
N GLN A 177 -15.93 4.57 -1.69
CA GLN A 177 -14.95 4.19 -0.67
C GLN A 177 -13.78 5.18 -0.61
N ILE A 178 -13.28 5.65 -1.76
CA ILE A 178 -12.21 6.65 -1.83
C ILE A 178 -12.65 7.95 -1.16
N ALA A 179 -13.84 8.46 -1.50
CA ALA A 179 -14.39 9.67 -0.87
C ALA A 179 -14.60 9.50 0.64
N ALA A 180 -15.01 8.32 1.07
CA ALA A 180 -15.19 8.01 2.51
C ALA A 180 -13.85 7.96 3.26
N LEU A 181 -12.78 7.42 2.64
CA LEU A 181 -11.43 7.42 3.20
C LEU A 181 -10.87 8.85 3.30
N GLU A 182 -11.06 9.68 2.27
CA GLU A 182 -10.66 11.10 2.31
C GLU A 182 -11.38 11.85 3.44
N ALA A 183 -12.70 11.65 3.55
CA ALA A 183 -13.50 12.25 4.63
C ALA A 183 -13.15 11.71 6.02
N ALA A 184 -12.57 10.52 6.11
CA ALA A 184 -12.03 9.94 7.34
C ALA A 184 -10.64 10.48 7.71
N GLY A 185 -9.96 11.19 6.80
CA GLY A 185 -8.65 11.77 7.04
C GLY A 185 -7.47 10.91 6.60
N ALA A 186 -7.69 9.88 5.79
CA ALA A 186 -6.58 9.10 5.22
C ALA A 186 -5.68 9.99 4.36
N TRP A 187 -4.37 9.82 4.48
CA TRP A 187 -3.39 10.48 3.62
C TRP A 187 -3.42 9.90 2.20
N GLY A 188 -3.58 8.59 2.08
CA GLY A 188 -3.59 7.90 0.81
C GLY A 188 -4.32 6.56 0.87
N PHE A 189 -4.45 5.95 -0.29
CA PHE A 189 -5.04 4.62 -0.45
C PHE A 189 -4.37 3.85 -1.58
N THR A 190 -4.48 2.52 -1.51
CA THR A 190 -3.95 1.63 -2.55
C THR A 190 -5.08 0.91 -3.29
N ILE A 191 -4.96 0.76 -4.61
CA ILE A 191 -5.82 -0.12 -5.41
C ILE A 191 -4.97 -0.95 -6.37
N GLY A 192 -5.19 -2.27 -6.37
CA GLY A 192 -4.61 -3.23 -7.32
C GLY A 192 -5.68 -4.01 -8.06
N SER A 193 -6.13 -5.12 -7.47
CA SER A 193 -7.06 -6.09 -8.10
C SER A 193 -8.29 -5.43 -8.74
N ALA A 194 -8.94 -4.48 -8.09
CA ALA A 194 -10.14 -3.82 -8.61
C ALA A 194 -9.92 -3.14 -9.98
N ILE A 195 -8.72 -2.57 -10.22
CA ILE A 195 -8.38 -1.99 -11.52
C ILE A 195 -8.16 -3.09 -12.56
N PHE A 196 -7.43 -4.15 -12.24
CA PHE A 196 -7.23 -5.27 -13.16
C PHE A 196 -8.52 -6.05 -13.46
N GLU A 197 -9.51 -6.00 -12.57
CA GLU A 197 -10.83 -6.60 -12.74
C GLU A 197 -11.79 -5.70 -13.54
N GLY A 198 -11.43 -4.45 -13.82
CA GLY A 198 -12.29 -3.51 -14.54
C GLY A 198 -13.50 -3.00 -13.74
N VAL A 199 -13.38 -2.94 -12.41
CA VAL A 199 -14.51 -2.62 -11.50
C VAL A 199 -14.75 -1.12 -11.40
N LEU A 200 -13.70 -0.31 -11.57
CA LEU A 200 -13.79 1.14 -11.45
C LEU A 200 -14.31 1.80 -12.76
N PRO A 201 -14.79 3.05 -12.71
CA PRO A 201 -15.16 3.76 -13.93
C PRO A 201 -14.00 3.80 -14.94
N GLY A 202 -14.30 3.62 -16.22
CA GLY A 202 -13.30 3.45 -17.29
C GLY A 202 -13.33 2.05 -17.94
N GLY A 203 -14.11 1.12 -17.36
CA GLY A 203 -14.35 -0.21 -17.90
C GLY A 203 -13.08 -1.08 -17.89
N PRO A 204 -12.83 -1.90 -18.93
CA PRO A 204 -11.70 -2.82 -18.93
C PRO A 204 -10.33 -2.16 -19.17
N SER A 205 -10.30 -0.87 -19.47
CA SER A 205 -9.06 -0.12 -19.70
C SER A 205 -8.41 0.29 -18.39
N VAL A 206 -7.26 -0.31 -18.05
CA VAL A 206 -6.49 0.07 -16.85
C VAL A 206 -6.15 1.55 -16.82
N PRO A 207 -5.61 2.18 -17.90
CA PRO A 207 -5.35 3.62 -17.91
C PRO A 207 -6.60 4.46 -17.66
N ALA A 208 -7.72 4.13 -18.30
CA ALA A 208 -8.97 4.90 -18.14
C ALA A 208 -9.53 4.82 -16.72
N GLN A 209 -9.41 3.69 -16.03
CA GLN A 209 -9.79 3.57 -14.62
C GLN A 209 -8.89 4.41 -13.71
N ILE A 210 -7.58 4.42 -13.96
CA ILE A 210 -6.63 5.26 -13.22
C ILE A 210 -6.96 6.73 -13.40
N GLU A 211 -7.19 7.19 -14.64
CA GLU A 211 -7.60 8.57 -14.93
C GLU A 211 -8.92 8.94 -14.23
N ALA A 212 -9.88 8.01 -14.19
CA ALA A 212 -11.13 8.23 -13.46
C ALA A 212 -10.95 8.35 -11.95
N VAL A 213 -10.04 7.59 -11.37
CA VAL A 213 -9.68 7.68 -9.93
C VAL A 213 -8.97 9.00 -9.64
N LEU A 214 -8.04 9.42 -10.50
CA LEU A 214 -7.30 10.69 -10.34
C LEU A 214 -8.17 11.94 -10.53
N ALA A 215 -9.32 11.80 -11.20
CA ALA A 215 -10.27 12.90 -11.43
C ALA A 215 -11.36 12.99 -10.35
N ALA A 216 -11.45 12.02 -9.43
CA ALA A 216 -12.49 11.96 -8.41
C ALA A 216 -12.10 12.77 -7.17
#